data_1e0335277bd1b3ee6c1a4784c3125b7b
#
_entry.id   1e0335277bd1b3ee6c1a4784c3125b7b
#
_cell.length_a   1.000
_cell.length_b   1.000
_cell.length_c   1.000
_cell.angle_alpha   90.00
_cell.angle_beta   90.00
_cell.angle_gamma   90.00
#
_symmetry.space_group_name_H-M   'P 1'
#
loop_
_entity.id
_entity.type
_entity.pdbx_description
1 polymer ?
#
loop_
_entity_poly.entity_id
_entity_poly.type
_entity_poly.pdbx_seq_one_letter_code
_entity_poly.pdbx_strand_id
1 'polypeptide(L)'
;MDPRQHHPSQPPPPQSTSTTHLKPPPSHHTQQRAPPSPSASHHHRTPITAHPSATISESLLIQGSHPISIGASTIIHPRARIYSYEGPVIIGNGCIISEKSVIGSAPTTSTSTTSTTSTSSGIASKDEGSILPIRISNSVTIGPGAQILPGAHIHSASCVEARAVIGRRSVVGSHCRVCAGVEVADGDGVADWMVVWGGGNRRRRRAVGRVEPSKVVFPAPAGGNGGGNGVGGNGLEGRVIEEARLMVLQRERDALVRLIGGRRR
;
A
#
# COMPACT_ATOMS: atom_id res chain seq x y z
N MET A 1 -12.46 -39.70 56.07
CA MET A 1 -13.84 -39.20 55.99
C MET A 1 -14.19 -39.05 54.53
N ASP A 2 -14.96 -39.75 54.11
CA ASP A 2 -15.63 -40.47 53.08
C ASP A 2 -15.79 -39.75 51.71
N PRO A 3 -15.43 -40.38 50.62
CA PRO A 3 -15.75 -39.89 49.29
C PRO A 3 -17.02 -40.55 48.76
N ARG A 4 -18.02 -39.80 48.36
CA ARG A 4 -19.20 -40.32 47.70
C ARG A 4 -19.04 -40.31 46.19
N GLN A 5 -19.05 -41.53 45.67
CA GLN A 5 -19.23 -41.91 44.27
C GLN A 5 -20.62 -41.53 43.76
N HIS A 6 -20.74 -40.97 42.59
CA HIS A 6 -21.97 -40.92 41.81
C HIS A 6 -21.79 -41.58 40.46
N HIS A 7 -22.56 -42.65 40.23
CA HIS A 7 -22.69 -43.46 39.05
C HIS A 7 -23.29 -42.67 37.87
N PRO A 8 -22.91 -42.98 36.64
CA PRO A 8 -23.58 -42.50 35.44
C PRO A 8 -24.72 -43.43 35.05
N SER A 9 -25.88 -42.84 34.77
CA SER A 9 -27.08 -43.55 34.28
C SER A 9 -27.00 -43.81 32.78
N GLN A 10 -27.31 -45.03 32.38
CA GLN A 10 -27.43 -45.54 31.03
C GLN A 10 -28.67 -44.97 30.29
N PRO A 11 -28.62 -44.78 28.97
CA PRO A 11 -29.79 -44.47 28.14
C PRO A 11 -30.54 -45.75 27.73
N PRO A 12 -31.88 -45.66 27.53
CA PRO A 12 -32.73 -46.77 27.14
C PRO A 12 -32.63 -47.13 25.62
N PRO A 13 -33.01 -48.32 25.23
CA PRO A 13 -32.88 -48.86 23.89
C PRO A 13 -33.98 -48.39 22.92
N PRO A 14 -33.78 -48.49 21.61
CA PRO A 14 -34.73 -48.09 20.60
C PRO A 14 -35.84 -49.10 20.40
N GLN A 15 -37.07 -48.61 20.31
CA GLN A 15 -38.24 -49.43 19.96
C GLN A 15 -38.50 -49.41 18.46
N SER A 16 -38.59 -50.58 17.91
CA SER A 16 -39.02 -50.92 16.56
C SER A 16 -40.58 -51.00 16.53
N THR A 17 -41.19 -50.39 15.54
CA THR A 17 -42.51 -50.87 14.99
C THR A 17 -42.75 -50.11 13.67
N SER A 18 -42.87 -50.80 12.64
CA SER A 18 -43.91 -51.52 11.95
C SER A 18 -44.37 -50.83 10.69
N THR A 19 -44.04 -51.43 9.62
CA THR A 19 -44.68 -51.53 8.30
C THR A 19 -46.13 -51.11 8.21
N THR A 20 -46.49 -50.25 7.24
CA THR A 20 -47.74 -50.51 6.47
C THR A 20 -47.80 -49.64 5.18
N HIS A 21 -48.05 -50.36 4.10
CA HIS A 21 -48.86 -50.09 2.93
C HIS A 21 -48.48 -49.05 1.87
N LEU A 22 -48.09 -49.65 0.77
CA LEU A 22 -48.04 -49.14 -0.59
C LEU A 22 -49.36 -48.56 -1.09
N LYS A 23 -49.29 -47.36 -1.67
CA LYS A 23 -50.26 -46.90 -2.66
C LYS A 23 -49.49 -46.23 -3.81
N PRO A 24 -49.69 -46.66 -5.07
CA PRO A 24 -48.97 -46.10 -6.20
C PRO A 24 -49.46 -44.71 -6.57
N PRO A 25 -48.58 -43.88 -7.14
CA PRO A 25 -48.91 -42.51 -7.50
C PRO A 25 -49.60 -42.41 -8.85
N PRO A 26 -50.47 -41.40 -9.06
CA PRO A 26 -50.87 -41.00 -10.40
C PRO A 26 -49.77 -40.15 -11.03
N SER A 27 -49.36 -40.58 -12.19
CA SER A 27 -48.57 -39.82 -13.18
C SER A 27 -49.28 -38.48 -13.44
N HIS A 28 -48.57 -37.36 -13.44
CA HIS A 28 -48.86 -36.29 -14.41
C HIS A 28 -47.94 -35.09 -14.29
N HIS A 29 -47.56 -34.67 -15.45
CA HIS A 29 -46.98 -33.41 -15.87
C HIS A 29 -45.48 -33.21 -15.64
N THR A 30 -44.80 -33.61 -16.69
CA THR A 30 -43.51 -33.06 -17.09
C THR A 30 -43.63 -31.53 -17.28
N GLN A 31 -43.45 -30.79 -16.21
CA GLN A 31 -43.05 -29.40 -16.35
C GLN A 31 -41.58 -29.42 -16.71
N GLN A 32 -41.31 -29.16 -17.97
CA GLN A 32 -39.99 -28.76 -18.45
C GLN A 32 -39.54 -27.56 -17.62
N ARG A 33 -38.77 -27.84 -16.58
CA ARG A 33 -38.02 -26.84 -15.86
C ARG A 33 -36.97 -26.30 -16.83
N ALA A 34 -37.19 -25.09 -17.33
CA ALA A 34 -36.22 -24.34 -18.07
C ALA A 34 -34.89 -24.41 -17.32
N PRO A 35 -33.76 -24.65 -18.02
CA PRO A 35 -32.46 -24.66 -17.37
C PRO A 35 -32.29 -23.30 -16.68
N PRO A 36 -31.82 -23.26 -15.41
CA PRO A 36 -31.48 -21.99 -14.77
C PRO A 36 -30.45 -21.30 -15.65
N SER A 37 -30.84 -20.18 -16.23
CA SER A 37 -29.89 -19.28 -16.89
C SER A 37 -28.73 -19.06 -15.92
N PRO A 38 -27.47 -19.30 -16.31
CA PRO A 38 -26.37 -18.95 -15.49
C PRO A 38 -26.39 -17.43 -15.35
N SER A 39 -26.92 -16.94 -14.24
CA SER A 39 -26.67 -15.59 -13.79
C SER A 39 -25.17 -15.54 -13.51
N ALA A 40 -24.40 -15.35 -14.55
CA ALA A 40 -22.99 -15.00 -14.45
C ALA A 40 -22.95 -13.65 -13.74
N SER A 41 -22.87 -13.69 -12.43
CA SER A 41 -22.38 -12.58 -11.65
C SER A 41 -20.96 -12.35 -12.18
N HIS A 42 -20.84 -11.45 -13.15
CA HIS A 42 -19.58 -10.91 -13.59
C HIS A 42 -18.95 -10.19 -12.39
N HIS A 43 -18.28 -10.95 -11.53
CA HIS A 43 -17.33 -10.37 -10.62
C HIS A 43 -16.30 -9.69 -11.51
N HIS A 44 -16.43 -8.40 -11.70
CA HIS A 44 -15.43 -7.57 -12.37
C HIS A 44 -14.13 -7.75 -11.60
N ARG A 45 -13.30 -8.70 -12.08
CA ARG A 45 -11.96 -8.85 -11.55
C ARG A 45 -11.19 -7.60 -11.93
N THR A 46 -10.67 -6.91 -10.92
CA THR A 46 -9.77 -5.79 -11.11
C THR A 46 -8.67 -6.16 -12.09
N PRO A 47 -8.50 -5.47 -13.22
CA PRO A 47 -7.43 -5.76 -14.16
C PRO A 47 -6.08 -5.40 -13.52
N ILE A 48 -5.23 -6.41 -13.32
CA ILE A 48 -3.92 -6.25 -12.69
C ILE A 48 -2.85 -6.57 -13.71
N THR A 49 -1.94 -5.63 -13.91
CA THR A 49 -0.73 -5.81 -14.71
C THR A 49 0.48 -5.66 -13.80
N ALA A 50 1.22 -6.74 -13.60
CA ALA A 50 2.45 -6.74 -12.79
C ALA A 50 3.64 -7.16 -13.64
N HIS A 51 4.76 -6.47 -13.46
CA HIS A 51 6.01 -6.86 -14.10
C HIS A 51 6.48 -8.22 -13.56
N PRO A 52 7.06 -9.12 -14.38
CA PRO A 52 7.50 -10.45 -13.95
C PRO A 52 8.52 -10.45 -12.79
N SER A 53 9.32 -9.39 -12.68
CA SER A 53 10.29 -9.22 -11.58
C SER A 53 9.68 -8.62 -10.30
N ALA A 54 8.39 -8.30 -10.28
CA ALA A 54 7.74 -7.85 -9.07
C ALA A 54 7.53 -9.01 -8.09
N THR A 55 7.77 -8.76 -6.80
CA THR A 55 7.54 -9.74 -5.74
C THR A 55 6.28 -9.37 -4.98
N ILE A 56 5.23 -10.14 -5.18
CA ILE A 56 3.92 -9.87 -4.61
C ILE A 56 3.56 -10.99 -3.64
N SER A 57 3.21 -10.63 -2.40
CA SER A 57 2.78 -11.59 -1.39
C SER A 57 1.39 -12.17 -1.72
N GLU A 58 1.20 -13.45 -1.45
CA GLU A 58 -0.08 -14.13 -1.64
C GLU A 58 -1.21 -13.58 -0.76
N SER A 59 -0.88 -12.97 0.37
CA SER A 59 -1.86 -12.36 1.29
C SER A 59 -2.14 -10.88 0.99
N LEU A 60 -1.78 -10.39 -0.20
CA LEU A 60 -2.18 -9.09 -0.70
C LEU A 60 -3.69 -9.07 -0.97
N LEU A 61 -4.39 -8.06 -0.46
CA LEU A 61 -5.79 -7.82 -0.79
C LEU A 61 -5.90 -6.77 -1.90
N ILE A 62 -6.49 -7.16 -3.02
CA ILE A 62 -6.77 -6.25 -4.13
C ILE A 62 -8.27 -6.22 -4.40
N GLN A 63 -8.83 -5.01 -4.46
CA GLN A 63 -10.25 -4.80 -4.76
C GLN A 63 -10.44 -3.52 -5.56
N GLY A 64 -11.43 -3.52 -6.45
CA GLY A 64 -11.78 -2.35 -7.24
C GLY A 64 -12.17 -2.69 -8.67
N SER A 65 -12.43 -1.66 -9.46
CA SER A 65 -12.86 -1.76 -10.86
C SER A 65 -11.86 -1.18 -11.84
N HIS A 66 -10.96 -0.31 -11.37
CA HIS A 66 -9.98 0.33 -12.23
C HIS A 66 -8.67 -0.47 -12.31
N PRO A 67 -7.89 -0.29 -13.38
CA PRO A 67 -6.64 -1.03 -13.58
C PRO A 67 -5.59 -0.70 -12.53
N ILE A 68 -4.81 -1.73 -12.16
CA ILE A 68 -3.67 -1.63 -11.26
C ILE A 68 -2.42 -2.05 -12.02
N SER A 69 -1.41 -1.19 -12.05
CA SER A 69 -0.12 -1.44 -12.68
C SER A 69 0.99 -1.47 -11.63
N ILE A 70 1.82 -2.51 -11.66
CA ILE A 70 2.92 -2.72 -10.73
C ILE A 70 4.22 -2.87 -11.51
N GLY A 71 5.16 -1.98 -11.25
CA GLY A 71 6.44 -1.90 -11.96
C GLY A 71 7.46 -2.98 -11.57
N ALA A 72 8.58 -2.97 -12.29
CA ALA A 72 9.66 -3.93 -12.11
C ALA A 72 10.32 -3.83 -10.73
N SER A 73 10.77 -4.96 -10.18
CA SER A 73 11.48 -5.05 -8.89
C SER A 73 10.75 -4.38 -7.71
N THR A 74 9.43 -4.23 -7.83
CA THR A 74 8.58 -3.72 -6.76
C THR A 74 8.19 -4.86 -5.83
N ILE A 75 8.25 -4.59 -4.52
CA ILE A 75 7.96 -5.57 -3.48
C ILE A 75 6.71 -5.14 -2.74
N ILE A 76 5.74 -6.03 -2.66
CA ILE A 76 4.51 -5.83 -1.90
C ILE A 76 4.42 -6.86 -0.79
N HIS A 77 4.46 -6.36 0.44
CA HIS A 77 4.44 -7.18 1.65
C HIS A 77 3.08 -7.83 1.94
N PRO A 78 3.07 -8.86 2.79
CA PRO A 78 1.84 -9.48 3.27
C PRO A 78 0.87 -8.47 3.90
N ARG A 79 -0.43 -8.74 3.75
CA ARG A 79 -1.52 -7.95 4.35
C ARG A 79 -1.57 -6.48 3.88
N ALA A 80 -0.82 -6.07 2.87
CA ALA A 80 -1.05 -4.81 2.19
C ALA A 80 -2.42 -4.84 1.50
N ARG A 81 -3.04 -3.68 1.32
CA ARG A 81 -4.36 -3.54 0.70
C ARG A 81 -4.30 -2.52 -0.42
N ILE A 82 -4.82 -2.86 -1.58
CA ILE A 82 -4.89 -1.95 -2.73
C ILE A 82 -6.34 -1.88 -3.18
N TYR A 83 -6.88 -0.67 -3.16
CA TYR A 83 -8.23 -0.36 -3.58
C TYR A 83 -8.20 0.54 -4.82
N SER A 84 -8.87 0.13 -5.90
CA SER A 84 -8.95 0.88 -7.16
C SER A 84 -10.40 1.21 -7.53
N TYR A 85 -11.20 1.61 -6.56
CA TYR A 85 -12.60 1.97 -6.80
C TYR A 85 -12.76 3.37 -7.40
N GLU A 86 -11.95 4.32 -6.97
CA GLU A 86 -12.06 5.72 -7.39
C GLU A 86 -11.15 6.08 -8.58
N GLY A 87 -10.25 5.19 -8.96
CA GLY A 87 -9.35 5.41 -10.08
C GLY A 87 -8.25 4.36 -10.17
N PRO A 88 -7.46 4.40 -11.25
CA PRO A 88 -6.36 3.48 -11.45
C PRO A 88 -5.24 3.70 -10.43
N VAL A 89 -4.55 2.60 -10.08
CA VAL A 89 -3.39 2.62 -9.19
C VAL A 89 -2.15 2.26 -9.99
N ILE A 90 -1.19 3.16 -10.03
CA ILE A 90 0.05 3.01 -10.78
C ILE A 90 1.21 3.03 -9.79
N ILE A 91 1.90 1.89 -9.66
CA ILE A 91 3.07 1.73 -8.82
C ILE A 91 4.29 1.54 -9.73
N GLY A 92 5.26 2.43 -9.58
CA GLY A 92 6.49 2.44 -10.38
C GLY A 92 7.46 1.32 -10.03
N ASN A 93 8.67 1.42 -10.54
CA ASN A 93 9.70 0.41 -10.38
C ASN A 93 10.41 0.53 -9.04
N GLY A 94 10.83 -0.60 -8.48
CA GLY A 94 11.67 -0.65 -7.29
C GLY A 94 11.02 -0.09 -6.03
N CYS A 95 9.70 -0.07 -5.94
CA CYS A 95 8.99 0.37 -4.76
C CYS A 95 8.94 -0.72 -3.68
N ILE A 96 8.82 -0.29 -2.44
CA ILE A 96 8.58 -1.18 -1.30
C ILE A 96 7.27 -0.77 -0.66
N ILE A 97 6.28 -1.65 -0.70
CA ILE A 97 4.98 -1.47 -0.06
C ILE A 97 4.93 -2.38 1.16
N SER A 98 5.05 -1.81 2.35
CA SER A 98 5.15 -2.57 3.58
C SER A 98 3.81 -3.17 4.04
N GLU A 99 3.89 -4.02 5.04
CA GLU A 99 2.71 -4.73 5.56
C GLU A 99 1.63 -3.77 6.10
N LYS A 100 0.37 -4.20 5.96
CA LYS A 100 -0.80 -3.44 6.45
C LYS A 100 -0.94 -2.03 5.86
N SER A 101 -0.11 -1.63 4.90
CA SER A 101 -0.31 -0.37 4.20
C SER A 101 -1.58 -0.43 3.36
N VAL A 102 -2.22 0.73 3.18
CA VAL A 102 -3.46 0.86 2.42
C VAL A 102 -3.24 1.87 1.29
N ILE A 103 -3.48 1.44 0.06
CA ILE A 103 -3.42 2.29 -1.12
C ILE A 103 -4.83 2.37 -1.70
N GLY A 104 -5.38 3.57 -1.75
CA GLY A 104 -6.78 3.79 -2.14
C GLY A 104 -7.73 3.79 -0.96
N SER A 105 -9.02 3.90 -1.25
CA SER A 105 -10.11 3.90 -0.28
C SER A 105 -10.98 2.68 -0.47
N ALA A 106 -11.33 2.02 0.63
CA ALA A 106 -12.32 0.96 0.61
C ALA A 106 -13.70 1.55 0.26
N PRO A 107 -14.59 0.79 -0.37
CA PRO A 107 -15.94 1.26 -0.62
C PRO A 107 -16.61 1.54 0.73
N THR A 108 -17.02 2.77 0.93
CA THR A 108 -17.87 3.12 2.06
C THR A 108 -19.25 2.57 1.78
N THR A 109 -19.54 1.39 2.31
CA THR A 109 -20.94 1.03 2.56
C THR A 109 -21.43 2.09 3.53
N SER A 110 -22.36 2.92 3.06
CA SER A 110 -22.97 3.98 3.83
C SER A 110 -23.74 3.41 5.03
N THR A 111 -23.00 3.04 6.06
CA THR A 111 -23.51 2.84 7.41
C THR A 111 -23.01 4.06 8.19
N SER A 112 -23.88 5.04 8.27
CA SER A 112 -23.75 6.20 9.14
C SER A 112 -23.35 5.77 10.53
N THR A 113 -22.09 5.99 10.90
CA THR A 113 -21.71 6.08 12.29
C THR A 113 -20.90 7.35 12.45
N THR A 114 -21.62 8.33 12.94
CA THR A 114 -21.21 9.55 13.61
C THR A 114 -19.86 9.43 14.33
N SER A 115 -18.89 10.20 13.93
CA SER A 115 -17.92 10.74 14.89
C SER A 115 -17.30 12.03 14.38
N THR A 116 -17.76 13.08 15.02
CA THR A 116 -17.07 14.28 15.49
C THR A 116 -16.42 15.21 14.49
N THR A 117 -17.16 16.30 14.30
CA THR A 117 -16.70 17.70 14.46
C THR A 117 -15.31 18.04 13.92
N SER A 118 -15.27 18.56 12.72
CA SER A 118 -14.48 19.75 12.46
C SER A 118 -15.21 20.62 11.46
N THR A 119 -15.73 21.69 11.98
CA THR A 119 -16.30 22.84 11.30
C THR A 119 -15.25 23.44 10.36
N SER A 120 -15.39 23.25 9.07
CA SER A 120 -14.88 24.20 8.08
C SER A 120 -15.87 24.22 6.93
N SER A 121 -16.64 25.30 6.93
CA SER A 121 -17.46 25.76 5.83
C SER A 121 -16.62 25.90 4.56
N GLY A 122 -16.89 25.09 3.55
CA GLY A 122 -16.20 25.18 2.26
C GLY A 122 -16.86 24.22 1.28
N ILE A 123 -17.87 24.74 0.56
CA ILE A 123 -18.37 24.33 -0.76
C ILE A 123 -18.11 22.84 -1.08
N ALA A 124 -19.07 22.00 -0.75
CA ALA A 124 -19.17 20.65 -1.25
C ALA A 124 -19.45 20.71 -2.75
N SER A 125 -18.43 20.80 -3.57
CA SER A 125 -18.51 20.44 -4.97
C SER A 125 -18.69 18.93 -5.02
N LYS A 126 -19.89 18.50 -5.38
CA LYS A 126 -20.24 17.15 -5.82
C LYS A 126 -19.38 16.81 -7.04
N ASP A 127 -18.21 16.26 -6.81
CA ASP A 127 -17.37 15.66 -7.85
C ASP A 127 -17.69 14.16 -7.94
N GLU A 128 -18.98 13.85 -8.08
CA GLU A 128 -19.41 12.49 -8.39
C GLU A 128 -19.05 12.19 -9.86
N GLY A 129 -17.87 11.62 -10.08
CA GLY A 129 -17.43 11.16 -11.40
C GLY A 129 -15.97 11.45 -11.74
N SER A 130 -15.25 12.20 -10.93
CA SER A 130 -13.83 12.46 -11.19
C SER A 130 -12.99 11.21 -10.88
N ILE A 131 -12.35 10.65 -11.89
CA ILE A 131 -11.36 9.57 -11.73
C ILE A 131 -10.17 10.13 -10.95
N LEU A 132 -9.83 9.50 -9.83
CA LEU A 132 -8.74 9.90 -8.94
C LEU A 132 -7.58 8.90 -8.99
N PRO A 133 -6.69 8.99 -9.98
CA PRO A 133 -5.58 8.06 -10.12
C PRO A 133 -4.59 8.22 -8.96
N ILE A 134 -4.15 7.11 -8.39
CA ILE A 134 -3.03 7.08 -7.44
C ILE A 134 -1.76 6.78 -8.23
N ARG A 135 -0.75 7.62 -8.06
CA ARG A 135 0.55 7.46 -8.72
C ARG A 135 1.66 7.38 -7.71
N ILE A 136 2.35 6.27 -7.67
CA ILE A 136 3.56 6.06 -6.87
C ILE A 136 4.70 5.88 -7.87
N SER A 137 5.62 6.84 -7.92
CA SER A 137 6.76 6.83 -8.84
C SER A 137 7.82 5.79 -8.41
N ASN A 138 9.00 5.83 -9.04
CA ASN A 138 10.02 4.82 -8.80
C ASN A 138 10.73 4.96 -7.45
N SER A 139 11.21 3.85 -6.91
CA SER A 139 12.01 3.79 -5.67
C SER A 139 11.34 4.45 -4.45
N VAL A 140 10.02 4.38 -4.38
CA VAL A 140 9.25 4.88 -3.24
C VAL A 140 9.11 3.78 -2.19
N THR A 141 9.28 4.16 -0.93
CA THR A 141 9.03 3.26 0.22
C THR A 141 7.79 3.71 0.97
N ILE A 142 6.82 2.81 1.10
CA ILE A 142 5.61 3.00 1.89
C ILE A 142 5.72 2.14 3.15
N GLY A 143 5.76 2.77 4.30
CA GLY A 143 5.94 2.14 5.60
C GLY A 143 4.72 1.37 6.09
N PRO A 144 4.89 0.56 7.15
CA PRO A 144 3.81 -0.27 7.69
C PRO A 144 2.60 0.55 8.15
N GLY A 145 1.42 0.13 7.72
CA GLY A 145 0.17 0.78 8.10
C GLY A 145 -0.01 2.21 7.56
N ALA A 146 0.84 2.68 6.66
CA ALA A 146 0.65 3.96 6.00
C ALA A 146 -0.56 3.91 5.07
N GLN A 147 -1.21 5.06 4.87
CA GLN A 147 -2.39 5.19 4.03
C GLN A 147 -2.16 6.22 2.91
N ILE A 148 -2.46 5.82 1.69
CA ILE A 148 -2.35 6.66 0.50
C ILE A 148 -3.74 6.80 -0.08
N LEU A 149 -4.33 7.99 0.03
CA LEU A 149 -5.70 8.23 -0.40
C LEU A 149 -5.82 8.49 -1.91
N PRO A 150 -7.02 8.35 -2.48
CA PRO A 150 -7.24 8.53 -3.92
C PRO A 150 -6.79 9.89 -4.47
N GLY A 151 -6.22 9.87 -5.67
CA GLY A 151 -5.67 11.06 -6.32
C GLY A 151 -4.30 11.48 -5.83
N ALA A 152 -3.72 10.82 -4.84
CA ALA A 152 -2.39 11.13 -4.33
C ALA A 152 -1.29 10.80 -5.35
N HIS A 153 -0.28 11.65 -5.42
CA HIS A 153 0.88 11.47 -6.27
C HIS A 153 2.18 11.55 -5.45
N ILE A 154 2.92 10.46 -5.40
CA ILE A 154 4.19 10.38 -4.69
C ILE A 154 5.32 10.25 -5.70
N HIS A 155 6.20 11.25 -5.73
CA HIS A 155 7.34 11.28 -6.64
C HIS A 155 8.48 10.36 -6.18
N SER A 156 9.46 10.21 -7.08
CA SER A 156 10.53 9.23 -6.97
C SER A 156 11.40 9.39 -5.72
N ALA A 157 11.94 8.28 -5.23
CA ALA A 157 12.88 8.21 -4.12
C ALA A 157 12.34 8.81 -2.79
N SER A 158 11.03 8.89 -2.64
CA SER A 158 10.39 9.39 -1.41
C SER A 158 10.06 8.25 -0.45
N CYS A 159 10.02 8.58 0.82
CA CYS A 159 9.73 7.65 1.91
C CYS A 159 8.53 8.15 2.72
N VAL A 160 7.48 7.35 2.77
CA VAL A 160 6.34 7.54 3.65
C VAL A 160 6.49 6.55 4.79
N GLU A 161 6.68 7.02 6.02
CA GLU A 161 6.93 6.15 7.16
C GLU A 161 5.66 5.51 7.72
N ALA A 162 5.85 4.71 8.77
CA ALA A 162 4.77 3.95 9.38
C ALA A 162 3.58 4.82 9.82
N ARG A 163 2.36 4.37 9.50
CA ARG A 163 1.10 5.04 9.88
C ARG A 163 0.97 6.49 9.39
N ALA A 164 1.80 6.95 8.48
CA ALA A 164 1.60 8.25 7.86
C ALA A 164 0.41 8.19 6.90
N VAL A 165 -0.30 9.31 6.76
CA VAL A 165 -1.46 9.45 5.89
C VAL A 165 -1.16 10.48 4.81
N ILE A 166 -1.32 10.08 3.57
CA ILE A 166 -1.20 10.97 2.41
C ILE A 166 -2.61 11.25 1.92
N GLY A 167 -3.06 12.49 2.07
CA GLY A 167 -4.41 12.94 1.78
C GLY A 167 -4.82 12.81 0.31
N ARG A 168 -6.10 13.03 0.05
CA ARG A 168 -6.65 12.97 -1.31
C ARG A 168 -6.06 14.09 -2.18
N ARG A 169 -5.74 13.76 -3.45
CA ARG A 169 -5.19 14.71 -4.42
C ARG A 169 -3.92 15.45 -3.93
N SER A 170 -3.27 14.94 -2.89
CA SER A 170 -2.02 15.51 -2.39
C SER A 170 -0.83 15.09 -3.25
N VAL A 171 0.21 15.90 -3.24
CA VAL A 171 1.42 15.67 -4.02
C VAL A 171 2.64 15.66 -3.09
N VAL A 172 3.37 14.54 -3.07
CA VAL A 172 4.64 14.43 -2.36
C VAL A 172 5.78 14.46 -3.37
N GLY A 173 6.63 15.48 -3.30
CA GLY A 173 7.74 15.68 -4.20
C GLY A 173 8.80 14.58 -4.11
N SER A 174 9.83 14.66 -4.97
CA SER A 174 10.93 13.71 -5.02
C SER A 174 11.85 13.83 -3.80
N HIS A 175 12.44 12.71 -3.38
CA HIS A 175 13.39 12.66 -2.26
C HIS A 175 12.81 13.18 -0.93
N CYS A 176 11.50 13.15 -0.78
CA CYS A 176 10.83 13.56 0.45
C CYS A 176 10.80 12.45 1.49
N ARG A 177 10.63 12.87 2.73
CA ARG A 177 10.38 11.97 3.86
C ARG A 177 9.18 12.47 4.65
N VAL A 178 8.12 11.69 4.66
CA VAL A 178 6.97 11.90 5.53
C VAL A 178 7.15 11.00 6.74
N CYS A 179 7.37 11.60 7.92
CA CYS A 179 7.66 10.87 9.15
C CYS A 179 6.45 10.08 9.66
N ALA A 180 6.71 9.15 10.56
CA ALA A 180 5.69 8.27 11.11
C ALA A 180 4.53 9.03 11.76
N GLY A 181 3.31 8.58 11.46
CA GLY A 181 2.08 9.15 12.03
C GLY A 181 1.75 10.56 11.55
N VAL A 182 2.46 11.08 10.57
CA VAL A 182 2.18 12.41 9.99
C VAL A 182 1.08 12.30 8.95
N GLU A 183 0.20 13.29 8.95
CA GLU A 183 -0.83 13.47 7.94
C GLU A 183 -0.47 14.63 7.01
N VAL A 184 -0.46 14.37 5.72
CA VAL A 184 -0.44 15.37 4.65
C VAL A 184 -1.88 15.61 4.26
N ALA A 185 -2.36 16.84 4.40
CA ALA A 185 -3.76 17.17 4.19
C ALA A 185 -4.19 16.97 2.72
N ASP A 186 -5.51 16.88 2.51
CA ASP A 186 -6.09 16.77 1.18
C ASP A 186 -5.70 17.97 0.30
N GLY A 187 -5.29 17.69 -0.93
CA GLY A 187 -4.86 18.70 -1.88
C GLY A 187 -3.53 19.40 -1.55
N ASP A 188 -2.88 19.01 -0.45
CA ASP A 188 -1.62 19.65 -0.04
C ASP A 188 -0.44 19.16 -0.90
N GLY A 189 0.58 20.03 -1.04
CA GLY A 189 1.79 19.76 -1.81
C GLY A 189 3.03 19.80 -0.92
N VAL A 190 3.85 18.77 -0.96
CA VAL A 190 5.18 18.73 -0.35
C VAL A 190 6.21 18.88 -1.46
N ALA A 191 6.98 19.97 -1.44
CA ALA A 191 8.03 20.22 -2.44
C ALA A 191 9.14 19.19 -2.34
N ASP A 192 9.97 19.07 -3.38
CA ASP A 192 11.11 18.17 -3.40
C ASP A 192 12.06 18.38 -2.23
N TRP A 193 12.72 17.32 -1.78
CA TRP A 193 13.74 17.33 -0.72
C TRP A 193 13.21 17.78 0.65
N MET A 194 11.94 17.63 0.90
CA MET A 194 11.36 18.03 2.18
C MET A 194 11.26 16.87 3.15
N VAL A 195 11.36 17.20 4.44
CA VAL A 195 11.00 16.32 5.54
C VAL A 195 9.78 16.92 6.23
N VAL A 196 8.74 16.11 6.39
CA VAL A 196 7.49 16.49 7.07
C VAL A 196 7.41 15.73 8.37
N TRP A 197 7.23 16.44 9.51
CA TRP A 197 7.15 15.84 10.84
C TRP A 197 6.20 16.59 11.75
N GLY A 198 5.80 15.97 12.86
CA GLY A 198 4.91 16.54 13.87
C GLY A 198 3.44 16.55 13.45
N GLY A 199 2.58 17.01 14.32
CA GLY A 199 1.12 17.06 14.13
C GLY A 199 0.68 18.11 13.13
N GLY A 200 1.05 17.97 11.89
CA GLY A 200 0.70 18.88 10.79
C GLY A 200 1.75 19.98 10.52
N ASN A 201 2.21 20.05 9.30
CA ASN A 201 2.89 21.20 8.65
C ASN A 201 4.29 21.63 9.11
N ARG A 202 4.99 20.92 9.94
CA ARG A 202 6.41 21.21 10.11
C ARG A 202 7.19 20.61 8.94
N ARG A 203 7.74 21.46 8.08
CA ARG A 203 8.49 21.06 6.89
C ARG A 203 9.88 21.65 6.94
N ARG A 204 10.88 20.80 6.74
CA ARG A 204 12.27 21.23 6.63
C ARG A 204 12.82 20.73 5.31
N ARG A 205 13.49 21.62 4.57
CA ARG A 205 14.25 21.20 3.40
C ARG A 205 15.42 20.33 3.87
N ARG A 206 15.55 19.15 3.30
CA ARG A 206 16.77 18.35 3.50
C ARG A 206 17.93 19.16 2.96
N ALA A 207 18.98 19.32 3.74
CA ALA A 207 20.21 19.89 3.25
C ALA A 207 20.71 18.94 2.17
N VAL A 208 20.46 19.29 0.91
CA VAL A 208 21.29 18.77 -0.19
C VAL A 208 22.65 19.34 0.15
N GLY A 209 23.62 18.48 0.51
CA GLY A 209 24.90 18.92 1.03
C GLY A 209 25.51 20.03 0.19
N ARG A 210 25.16 21.25 0.54
CA ARG A 210 25.94 22.40 0.16
C ARG A 210 27.13 22.37 1.10
N VAL A 211 28.13 21.57 0.74
CA VAL A 211 29.44 21.79 1.32
C VAL A 211 29.84 23.17 0.86
N GLU A 212 29.64 24.15 1.73
CA GLU A 212 30.46 25.34 1.66
C GLU A 212 31.89 24.84 1.48
N PRO A 213 32.65 25.37 0.52
CA PRO A 213 34.05 25.05 0.44
C PRO A 213 34.74 25.74 1.63
N SER A 214 34.41 25.29 2.84
CA SER A 214 35.13 25.70 4.03
C SER A 214 36.46 24.98 3.98
N LYS A 215 37.46 25.75 3.50
CA LYS A 215 38.87 25.72 3.88
C LYS A 215 39.27 24.47 4.68
N VAL A 216 39.23 23.31 4.04
CA VAL A 216 40.12 22.25 4.46
C VAL A 216 41.47 22.69 3.90
N VAL A 217 42.19 23.44 4.71
CA VAL A 217 43.61 23.73 4.49
C VAL A 217 44.34 22.39 4.68
N PHE A 218 44.42 21.62 3.62
CA PHE A 218 45.43 20.59 3.55
C PHE A 218 46.78 21.32 3.47
N PRO A 219 47.73 21.03 4.36
CA PRO A 219 49.09 21.54 4.19
C PRO A 219 49.58 21.09 2.82
N ALA A 220 49.78 22.03 1.93
CA ALA A 220 50.30 21.77 0.60
C ALA A 220 51.68 21.11 0.73
N PRO A 221 51.98 20.02 0.03
CA PRO A 221 53.35 19.61 -0.20
C PRO A 221 54.01 20.70 -1.05
N ALA A 222 55.06 21.21 -0.55
CA ALA A 222 55.89 22.19 -1.23
C ALA A 222 56.31 21.64 -2.61
N GLY A 223 55.99 22.37 -3.67
CA GLY A 223 56.56 22.19 -5.00
C GLY A 223 55.60 21.62 -6.05
N GLY A 224 55.08 22.48 -6.90
CA GLY A 224 54.37 22.10 -8.12
C GLY A 224 53.57 23.24 -8.72
N ASN A 225 54.18 24.03 -9.64
CA ASN A 225 53.49 24.92 -10.55
C ASN A 225 52.54 24.11 -11.45
N GLY A 226 51.28 24.35 -11.34
CA GLY A 226 50.29 23.76 -12.22
C GLY A 226 48.99 24.53 -12.13
N GLY A 227 48.76 25.48 -13.05
CA GLY A 227 47.48 26.14 -13.23
C GLY A 227 46.41 25.12 -13.63
N GLY A 228 45.54 24.81 -12.72
CA GLY A 228 44.36 23.96 -12.97
C GLY A 228 43.12 24.74 -12.66
N ASN A 229 42.30 25.04 -13.69
CA ASN A 229 40.97 25.59 -13.60
C ASN A 229 40.15 24.77 -12.59
N GLY A 230 39.78 25.41 -11.48
CA GLY A 230 38.90 24.85 -10.48
C GLY A 230 37.50 24.60 -11.05
N VAL A 231 37.29 23.40 -11.54
CA VAL A 231 35.95 22.87 -11.83
C VAL A 231 35.26 22.68 -10.48
N GLY A 232 34.21 23.46 -10.25
CA GLY A 232 33.45 23.50 -9.02
C GLY A 232 32.97 22.12 -8.55
N GLY A 233 33.57 21.61 -7.46
CA GLY A 233 33.34 20.31 -6.88
C GLY A 233 32.02 20.15 -6.09
N ASN A 234 31.02 20.99 -6.29
CA ASN A 234 29.85 21.11 -5.41
C ASN A 234 28.67 20.23 -5.80
N GLY A 235 28.74 19.46 -6.88
CA GLY A 235 27.67 18.55 -7.31
C GLY A 235 27.85 17.07 -6.93
N LEU A 236 29.07 16.69 -6.57
CA LEU A 236 29.43 15.28 -6.39
C LEU A 236 28.95 14.69 -5.04
N GLU A 237 29.04 15.45 -3.96
CA GLU A 237 28.73 14.89 -2.63
C GLU A 237 27.24 14.59 -2.42
N GLY A 238 26.35 15.48 -2.82
CA GLY A 238 24.90 15.22 -2.75
C GLY A 238 24.50 14.02 -3.61
N ARG A 239 25.16 13.84 -4.75
CA ARG A 239 24.94 12.72 -5.65
C ARG A 239 25.45 11.41 -5.07
N VAL A 240 26.61 11.43 -4.43
CA VAL A 240 27.20 10.25 -3.76
C VAL A 240 26.33 9.78 -2.59
N ILE A 241 25.82 10.71 -1.78
CA ILE A 241 24.91 10.37 -0.67
C ILE A 241 23.61 9.75 -1.18
N GLU A 242 23.04 10.29 -2.26
CA GLU A 242 21.82 9.76 -2.83
C GLU A 242 22.05 8.39 -3.50
N GLU A 243 23.17 8.21 -4.17
CA GLU A 243 23.55 6.94 -4.76
C GLU A 243 23.79 5.87 -3.68
N ALA A 244 24.44 6.23 -2.58
CA ALA A 244 24.61 5.35 -1.43
C ALA A 244 23.26 4.96 -0.81
N ARG A 245 22.32 5.91 -0.71
CA ARG A 245 20.95 5.64 -0.25
C ARG A 245 20.21 4.68 -1.16
N LEU A 246 20.30 4.88 -2.47
CA LEU A 246 19.69 3.99 -3.46
C LEU A 246 20.29 2.58 -3.40
N MET A 247 21.60 2.46 -3.17
CA MET A 247 22.24 1.16 -2.96
C MET A 247 21.73 0.45 -1.69
N VAL A 248 21.53 1.18 -0.60
CA VAL A 248 20.96 0.61 0.63
C VAL A 248 19.53 0.09 0.38
N LEU A 249 18.70 0.89 -0.29
CA LEU A 249 17.36 0.49 -0.67
C LEU A 249 17.35 -0.72 -1.61
N GLN A 250 18.34 -0.83 -2.51
CA GLN A 250 18.49 -2.00 -3.36
C GLN A 250 18.82 -3.26 -2.55
N ARG A 251 19.76 -3.17 -1.62
CA ARG A 251 20.09 -4.29 -0.72
C ARG A 251 18.93 -4.71 0.15
N GLU A 252 18.16 -3.75 0.66
CA GLU A 252 16.94 -4.02 1.41
C GLU A 252 15.94 -4.79 0.55
N ARG A 253 15.71 -4.36 -0.69
CA ARG A 253 14.86 -5.08 -1.65
C ARG A 253 15.33 -6.51 -1.89
N ASP A 254 16.62 -6.71 -2.14
CA ASP A 254 17.18 -8.03 -2.39
C ASP A 254 17.01 -8.96 -1.18
N ALA A 255 17.16 -8.44 0.03
CA ALA A 255 16.91 -9.18 1.26
C ALA A 255 15.42 -9.55 1.41
N LEU A 256 14.52 -8.63 1.13
CA LEU A 256 13.07 -8.84 1.19
C LEU A 256 12.57 -9.84 0.14
N VAL A 257 13.12 -9.79 -1.08
CA VAL A 257 12.81 -10.80 -2.12
C VAL A 257 13.15 -12.20 -1.64
N ARG A 258 14.29 -12.38 -0.99
CA ARG A 258 14.70 -13.68 -0.43
C ARG A 258 13.77 -14.14 0.70
N LEU A 259 13.34 -13.22 1.57
CA LEU A 259 12.44 -13.50 2.68
C LEU A 259 11.02 -13.89 2.20
N ILE A 260 10.48 -13.15 1.25
CA ILE A 260 9.12 -13.36 0.73
C ILE A 260 9.10 -14.50 -0.29
N GLY A 261 10.11 -14.58 -1.16
CA GLY A 261 10.22 -15.58 -2.22
C GLY A 261 10.66 -16.98 -1.74
N GLY A 262 11.34 -17.07 -0.59
CA GLY A 262 11.85 -18.33 -0.03
C GLY A 262 10.75 -19.27 0.52
N ARG A 263 9.50 -18.84 0.62
CA ARG A 263 8.35 -19.67 1.03
C ARG A 263 7.72 -20.49 -0.10
N ARG A 264 8.25 -20.41 -1.32
CA ARG A 264 7.72 -21.15 -2.49
C ARG A 264 8.41 -22.50 -2.75
N ARG A 265 8.94 -23.18 -1.71
CA ARG A 265 9.43 -24.55 -1.83
C ARG A 265 8.66 -25.48 -0.95
#